data_1fcd4ca8137598bc3ab1d36f711014ca
#
_entry.id   1fcd4ca8137598bc3ab1d36f711014ca
#
_cell.length_a   1.000
_cell.length_b   1.000
_cell.length_c   1.000
_cell.angle_alpha   90.00
_cell.angle_beta   90.00
_cell.angle_gamma   90.00
#
_symmetry.space_group_name_H-M   'P 1'
#
loop_
_entity.id
_entity.type
_entity.pdbx_description
1 polymer ?
#
loop_
_entity_poly.entity_id
_entity_poly.type
_entity_poly.pdbx_seq_one_letter_code
_entity_poly.pdbx_strand_id
1 'polypeptide(L)'
;MTMSEFSIGSEFPNYDVGIVDAEKMKTMAVLIQDPNPIHWDVESVKRLGLGSKPINQGPNNMAYVVNALVSWVGSIEQFKKLKIRFLGNVYAGDRLTVVGSITDIGQVEGETLASCEVQLVRGDPEGGDVVMAGQAAVILSG
;
A
#
# COMPACT_ATOMS: atom_id res chain seq x y z
N MET A 1 21.73 2.68 -4.56
CA MET A 1 21.57 1.46 -5.37
C MET A 1 20.92 1.84 -6.69
N THR A 2 21.52 1.46 -7.79
CA THR A 2 20.94 1.71 -9.12
C THR A 2 19.91 0.65 -9.47
N MET A 3 19.00 0.95 -10.39
CA MET A 3 17.96 -0.01 -10.81
C MET A 3 18.56 -1.26 -11.47
N SER A 4 19.75 -1.15 -12.08
CA SER A 4 20.47 -2.30 -12.68
C SER A 4 20.97 -3.31 -11.63
N GLU A 5 21.01 -2.95 -10.37
CA GLU A 5 21.44 -3.84 -9.28
C GLU A 5 20.31 -4.74 -8.76
N PHE A 6 19.05 -4.49 -9.15
CA PHE A 6 17.93 -5.32 -8.74
C PHE A 6 17.82 -6.58 -9.58
N SER A 7 17.50 -7.67 -8.92
CA SER A 7 17.33 -9.00 -9.53
C SER A 7 16.10 -9.69 -8.93
N ILE A 8 15.70 -10.81 -9.50
CA ILE A 8 14.64 -11.64 -8.92
C ILE A 8 15.01 -12.01 -7.48
N GLY A 9 14.08 -11.79 -6.55
CA GLY A 9 14.27 -12.00 -5.12
C GLY A 9 14.76 -10.76 -4.37
N SER A 10 15.22 -9.71 -5.07
CA SER A 10 15.60 -8.45 -4.41
C SER A 10 14.39 -7.80 -3.75
N GLU A 11 14.56 -7.34 -2.52
CA GLU A 11 13.58 -6.51 -1.84
C GLU A 11 13.73 -5.06 -2.31
N PHE A 12 12.62 -4.37 -2.58
CA PHE A 12 12.67 -2.93 -2.73
C PHE A 12 12.70 -2.25 -1.34
N PRO A 13 13.18 -0.99 -1.24
CA PRO A 13 13.27 -0.32 0.06
C PRO A 13 11.92 -0.26 0.76
N ASN A 14 11.88 -0.58 2.05
CA ASN A 14 10.69 -0.41 2.87
C ASN A 14 10.20 1.04 2.81
N TYR A 15 8.90 1.22 2.67
CA TYR A 15 8.28 2.54 2.64
C TYR A 15 7.49 2.75 3.93
N ASP A 16 7.95 3.69 4.76
CA ASP A 16 7.26 4.04 6.01
C ASP A 16 6.07 4.95 5.70
N VAL A 17 4.86 4.42 5.81
CA VAL A 17 3.62 5.20 5.68
C VAL A 17 3.43 6.12 6.89
N GLY A 18 3.93 5.71 8.05
CA GLY A 18 3.74 6.40 9.32
C GLY A 18 2.46 5.97 10.03
N ILE A 19 1.93 6.89 10.83
CA ILE A 19 0.73 6.66 11.65
C ILE A 19 -0.51 7.11 10.87
N VAL A 20 -1.53 6.25 10.83
CA VAL A 20 -2.81 6.55 10.16
C VAL A 20 -3.57 7.61 10.93
N ASP A 21 -3.93 8.69 10.24
CA ASP A 21 -4.58 9.88 10.81
C ASP A 21 -6.08 9.85 10.54
N ALA A 22 -6.89 9.85 11.60
CA ALA A 22 -8.34 9.86 11.50
C ALA A 22 -8.89 11.08 10.74
N GLU A 23 -8.25 12.22 10.82
CA GLU A 23 -8.71 13.43 10.12
C GLU A 23 -8.56 13.29 8.60
N LYS A 24 -7.53 12.59 8.14
CA LYS A 24 -7.35 12.31 6.71
C LYS A 24 -8.43 11.38 6.16
N MET A 25 -8.98 10.50 6.98
CA MET A 25 -10.11 9.65 6.59
C MET A 25 -11.37 10.47 6.30
N LYS A 26 -11.63 11.51 7.09
CA LYS A 26 -12.77 12.42 6.88
C LYS A 26 -12.61 13.17 5.55
N THR A 27 -11.41 13.66 5.28
CA THR A 27 -11.11 14.33 4.00
C THR A 27 -11.31 13.39 2.83
N MET A 28 -10.81 12.16 2.93
CA MET A 28 -10.96 11.16 1.89
C MET A 28 -12.43 10.79 1.66
N ALA A 29 -13.22 10.65 2.73
CA ALA A 29 -14.65 10.36 2.63
C ALA A 29 -15.38 11.39 1.77
N VAL A 30 -15.04 12.67 1.91
CA VAL A 30 -15.59 13.75 1.09
C VAL A 30 -15.12 13.64 -0.36
N LEU A 31 -13.82 13.42 -0.58
CA LEU A 31 -13.23 13.39 -1.91
C LEU A 31 -13.76 12.23 -2.76
N ILE A 32 -13.94 11.06 -2.19
CA ILE A 32 -14.46 9.89 -2.91
C ILE A 32 -15.96 9.70 -2.77
N GLN A 33 -16.63 10.61 -2.05
CA GLN A 33 -18.06 10.56 -1.78
C GLN A 33 -18.51 9.22 -1.16
N ASP A 34 -17.71 8.72 -0.23
CA ASP A 34 -17.99 7.48 0.49
C ASP A 34 -18.84 7.79 1.74
N PRO A 35 -20.12 7.38 1.79
CA PRO A 35 -20.99 7.69 2.90
C PRO A 35 -20.84 6.74 4.10
N ASN A 36 -19.96 5.73 4.02
CA ASN A 36 -19.87 4.71 5.06
C ASN A 36 -19.32 5.31 6.37
N PRO A 37 -20.12 5.30 7.46
CA PRO A 37 -19.74 5.97 8.71
C PRO A 37 -18.59 5.30 9.47
N ILE A 38 -18.18 4.10 9.10
CA ILE A 38 -17.05 3.43 9.77
C ILE A 38 -15.73 4.21 9.63
N HIS A 39 -15.64 5.13 8.68
CA HIS A 39 -14.45 5.93 8.44
C HIS A 39 -14.35 7.18 9.32
N TRP A 40 -15.42 7.54 10.08
CA TRP A 40 -15.39 8.72 10.94
C TRP A 40 -16.21 8.57 12.23
N ASP A 41 -17.18 7.67 12.31
CA ASP A 41 -18.08 7.52 13.45
C ASP A 41 -17.74 6.28 14.27
N VAL A 42 -17.08 6.51 15.41
CA VAL A 42 -16.67 5.45 16.33
C VAL A 42 -17.86 4.63 16.84
N GLU A 43 -19.01 5.25 17.08
CA GLU A 43 -20.19 4.54 17.54
C GLU A 43 -20.73 3.56 16.49
N SER A 44 -20.64 3.92 15.21
CA SER A 44 -20.97 3.00 14.12
C SER A 44 -19.99 1.82 14.06
N VAL A 45 -18.71 2.06 14.25
CA VAL A 45 -17.69 1.00 14.29
C VAL A 45 -17.97 0.02 15.42
N LYS A 46 -18.28 0.53 16.63
CA LYS A 46 -18.62 -0.29 17.80
C LYS A 46 -19.89 -1.10 17.56
N ARG A 47 -20.92 -0.46 17.05
CA ARG A 47 -22.24 -1.08 16.81
C ARG A 47 -22.13 -2.25 15.82
N LEU A 48 -21.23 -2.16 14.84
CA LEU A 48 -20.99 -3.21 13.86
C LEU A 48 -20.01 -4.29 14.35
N GLY A 49 -19.49 -4.15 15.57
CA GLY A 49 -18.53 -5.13 16.11
C GLY A 49 -17.17 -5.09 15.45
N LEU A 50 -16.79 -3.96 14.85
CA LEU A 50 -15.55 -3.81 14.09
C LEU A 50 -14.41 -3.21 14.90
N GLY A 51 -14.61 -2.94 16.19
CA GLY A 51 -13.60 -2.35 17.06
C GLY A 51 -14.06 -1.02 17.67
N SER A 52 -13.11 -0.14 17.98
CA SER A 52 -13.37 1.11 18.69
C SER A 52 -12.67 2.33 18.08
N LYS A 53 -12.19 2.22 16.86
CA LYS A 53 -11.49 3.30 16.15
C LYS A 53 -11.99 3.40 14.72
N PRO A 54 -11.92 4.58 14.08
CA PRO A 54 -12.25 4.70 12.66
C PRO A 54 -11.39 3.77 11.80
N ILE A 55 -12.02 3.24 10.77
CA ILE A 55 -11.38 2.30 9.83
C ILE A 55 -10.99 3.06 8.57
N ASN A 56 -9.74 2.88 8.13
CA ASN A 56 -9.22 3.52 6.94
C ASN A 56 -9.91 2.99 5.68
N GLN A 57 -10.12 3.86 4.71
CA GLN A 57 -10.69 3.48 3.43
C GLN A 57 -9.72 2.57 2.65
N GLY A 58 -10.28 1.59 1.93
CA GLY A 58 -9.50 0.74 1.04
C GLY A 58 -8.67 1.53 0.02
N PRO A 59 -9.22 2.56 -0.66
CA PRO A 59 -8.44 3.41 -1.56
C PRO A 59 -7.24 4.09 -0.91
N ASN A 60 -7.30 4.47 0.37
CA ASN A 60 -6.14 4.99 1.09
C ASN A 60 -5.04 3.94 1.21
N ASN A 61 -5.41 2.72 1.58
CA ASN A 61 -4.44 1.62 1.71
C ASN A 61 -3.77 1.31 0.36
N MET A 62 -4.53 1.34 -0.74
CA MET A 62 -3.98 1.20 -2.08
C MET A 62 -3.02 2.34 -2.42
N ALA A 63 -3.38 3.58 -2.08
CA ALA A 63 -2.54 4.75 -2.34
C ALA A 63 -1.19 4.66 -1.65
N TYR A 64 -1.11 4.09 -0.45
CA TYR A 64 0.17 3.88 0.24
C TYR A 64 1.10 2.98 -0.57
N VAL A 65 0.56 1.90 -1.13
CA VAL A 65 1.36 0.97 -1.96
C VAL A 65 1.80 1.65 -3.26
N VAL A 66 0.92 2.39 -3.92
CA VAL A 66 1.28 3.16 -5.13
C VAL A 66 2.39 4.17 -4.80
N ASN A 67 2.27 4.90 -3.70
CA ASN A 67 3.28 5.87 -3.26
C ASN A 67 4.64 5.19 -3.01
N ALA A 68 4.63 4.00 -2.39
CA ALA A 68 5.85 3.23 -2.16
C ALA A 68 6.53 2.85 -3.47
N LEU A 69 5.78 2.34 -4.43
CA LEU A 69 6.30 1.92 -5.73
C LEU A 69 6.82 3.11 -6.53
N VAL A 70 6.06 4.21 -6.57
CA VAL A 70 6.47 5.44 -7.28
C VAL A 70 7.71 6.05 -6.63
N SER A 71 7.80 6.05 -5.30
CA SER A 71 8.99 6.51 -4.58
C SER A 71 10.23 5.68 -4.92
N TRP A 72 10.06 4.39 -5.08
CA TRP A 72 11.15 3.48 -5.45
C TRP A 72 11.62 3.67 -6.88
N VAL A 73 10.70 3.69 -7.84
CA VAL A 73 11.06 3.78 -9.28
C VAL A 73 11.26 5.21 -9.77
N GLY A 74 10.75 6.21 -9.05
CA GLY A 74 11.01 7.62 -9.29
C GLY A 74 9.94 8.38 -10.05
N SER A 75 8.99 7.71 -10.72
CA SER A 75 7.94 8.37 -11.50
C SER A 75 6.66 7.53 -11.56
N ILE A 76 5.52 8.21 -11.56
CA ILE A 76 4.22 7.57 -11.75
C ILE A 76 4.10 6.91 -13.14
N GLU A 77 4.82 7.41 -14.12
CA GLU A 77 4.83 6.83 -15.47
C GLU A 77 5.41 5.42 -15.51
N GLN A 78 6.27 5.10 -14.55
CA GLN A 78 6.88 3.78 -14.39
C GLN A 78 5.99 2.78 -13.67
N PHE A 79 4.94 3.24 -13.03
CA PHE A 79 3.93 2.37 -12.40
C PHE A 79 2.96 1.86 -13.46
N LYS A 80 2.81 0.53 -13.57
CA LYS A 80 2.01 -0.07 -14.66
C LYS A 80 0.79 -0.83 -14.17
N LYS A 81 0.88 -1.55 -13.03
CA LYS A 81 -0.21 -2.40 -12.59
C LYS A 81 -0.14 -2.63 -11.08
N LEU A 82 -1.33 -2.70 -10.47
CA LEU A 82 -1.49 -3.14 -9.10
C LEU A 82 -2.76 -3.98 -9.00
N LYS A 83 -2.61 -5.19 -8.44
CA LYS A 83 -3.72 -6.07 -8.10
C LYS A 83 -3.53 -6.49 -6.66
N ILE A 84 -4.51 -6.19 -5.81
CA ILE A 84 -4.41 -6.40 -4.38
C ILE A 84 -5.62 -7.12 -3.81
N ARG A 85 -5.43 -7.69 -2.61
CA ARG A 85 -6.50 -8.21 -1.77
C ARG A 85 -6.41 -7.55 -0.41
N PHE A 86 -7.56 -7.14 0.12
CA PHE A 86 -7.67 -6.65 1.49
C PHE A 86 -7.78 -7.85 2.43
N LEU A 87 -6.89 -7.94 3.42
CA LEU A 87 -6.81 -9.05 4.36
C LEU A 87 -7.23 -8.67 5.77
N GLY A 88 -7.23 -7.39 6.09
CA GLY A 88 -7.62 -6.90 7.40
C GLY A 88 -7.91 -5.40 7.37
N ASN A 89 -8.56 -4.93 8.43
CA ASN A 89 -8.84 -3.50 8.60
C ASN A 89 -7.60 -2.75 9.08
N VAL A 90 -7.50 -1.51 8.63
CA VAL A 90 -6.52 -0.54 9.11
C VAL A 90 -7.25 0.51 9.92
N TYR A 91 -6.80 0.79 11.12
CA TYR A 91 -7.43 1.70 12.06
C TYR A 91 -6.64 2.99 12.25
N ALA A 92 -7.33 4.05 12.62
CA ALA A 92 -6.65 5.27 13.09
C ALA A 92 -5.63 4.92 14.19
N GLY A 93 -4.44 5.46 14.09
CA GLY A 93 -3.35 5.19 15.03
C GLY A 93 -2.46 4.02 14.68
N ASP A 94 -2.83 3.20 13.70
CA ASP A 94 -1.96 2.10 13.23
C ASP A 94 -0.73 2.66 12.53
N ARG A 95 0.41 2.03 12.76
CA ARG A 95 1.64 2.29 12.01
C ARG A 95 1.75 1.30 10.86
N LEU A 96 2.00 1.81 9.67
CA LEU A 96 2.04 0.99 8.46
C LEU A 96 3.38 1.12 7.74
N THR A 97 3.79 0.01 7.12
CA THR A 97 4.96 -0.05 6.24
C THR A 97 4.59 -0.85 4.99
N VAL A 98 5.02 -0.38 3.82
CA VAL A 98 4.92 -1.15 2.58
C VAL A 98 6.24 -1.89 2.39
N VAL A 99 6.16 -3.18 2.17
CA VAL A 99 7.30 -4.06 1.88
C VAL A 99 7.03 -4.87 0.64
N GLY A 100 8.08 -5.39 0.02
CA GLY A 100 7.90 -6.27 -1.12
C GLY A 100 9.21 -6.63 -1.80
N SER A 101 9.09 -7.49 -2.81
CA SER A 101 10.23 -8.01 -3.54
C SER A 101 9.91 -8.24 -5.01
N ILE A 102 10.96 -8.29 -5.82
CA ILE A 102 10.85 -8.59 -7.26
C ILE A 102 10.66 -10.09 -7.43
N THR A 103 9.63 -10.48 -8.15
CA THR A 103 9.30 -11.89 -8.44
C THR A 103 9.67 -12.30 -9.86
N ASP A 104 9.71 -11.34 -10.79
CA ASP A 104 10.09 -11.60 -12.18
C ASP A 104 10.61 -10.33 -12.84
N ILE A 105 11.49 -10.48 -13.81
CA ILE A 105 12.03 -9.38 -14.62
C ILE A 105 11.97 -9.79 -16.10
N GLY A 106 11.37 -8.94 -16.91
CA GLY A 106 11.25 -9.17 -18.35
C GLY A 106 11.52 -7.91 -19.15
N GLN A 107 11.57 -8.07 -20.47
CA GLN A 107 11.72 -6.98 -21.41
C GLN A 107 10.42 -6.80 -22.20
N VAL A 108 9.89 -5.57 -22.21
CA VAL A 108 8.69 -5.22 -22.97
C VAL A 108 8.97 -3.90 -23.72
N GLU A 109 8.92 -3.95 -25.03
CA GLU A 109 9.13 -2.77 -25.89
C GLU A 109 10.42 -1.99 -25.57
N GLY A 110 11.49 -2.71 -25.25
CA GLY A 110 12.79 -2.11 -24.92
C GLY A 110 12.94 -1.63 -23.47
N GLU A 111 11.89 -1.78 -22.67
CA GLU A 111 11.93 -1.41 -21.27
C GLU A 111 12.01 -2.64 -20.37
N THR A 112 12.64 -2.48 -19.20
CA THR A 112 12.72 -3.55 -18.21
C THR A 112 11.49 -3.48 -17.30
N LEU A 113 10.64 -4.52 -17.38
CA LEU A 113 9.44 -4.65 -16.55
C LEU A 113 9.74 -5.57 -15.38
N ALA A 114 9.52 -5.09 -14.17
CA ALA A 114 9.63 -5.90 -12.96
C ALA A 114 8.22 -6.21 -12.43
N SER A 115 7.97 -7.49 -12.17
CA SER A 115 6.82 -7.93 -11.40
C SER A 115 7.24 -8.06 -9.94
N CYS A 116 6.36 -7.62 -9.03
CA CYS A 116 6.66 -7.58 -7.60
C CYS A 116 5.53 -8.17 -6.79
N GLU A 117 5.87 -8.81 -5.68
CA GLU A 117 4.95 -8.99 -4.57
C GLU A 117 5.00 -7.75 -3.69
N VAL A 118 3.84 -7.31 -3.21
CA VAL A 118 3.72 -6.15 -2.33
C VAL A 118 2.84 -6.48 -1.14
N GLN A 119 3.20 -5.94 0.02
CA GLN A 119 2.42 -6.10 1.25
C GLN A 119 2.35 -4.78 1.99
N LEU A 120 1.19 -4.51 2.58
CA LEU A 120 1.02 -3.45 3.57
C LEU A 120 0.98 -4.12 4.94
N VAL A 121 1.93 -3.77 5.80
CA VAL A 121 2.12 -4.38 7.11
C VAL A 121 1.79 -3.39 8.21
N ARG A 122 0.95 -3.82 9.15
CA ARG A 122 0.65 -3.07 10.37
C ARG A 122 1.60 -3.51 11.48
N GLY A 123 2.25 -2.52 12.12
CA GLY A 123 3.21 -2.77 13.18
C GLY A 123 4.62 -2.99 12.66
N ASP A 124 5.32 -3.98 13.19
CA ASP A 124 6.68 -4.33 12.77
C ASP A 124 6.68 -4.83 11.32
N PRO A 125 7.47 -4.23 10.41
CA PRO A 125 7.50 -4.68 9.02
C PRO A 125 7.97 -6.13 8.85
N GLU A 126 8.72 -6.69 9.81
CA GLU A 126 9.21 -8.07 9.73
C GLU A 126 8.33 -9.10 10.45
N GLY A 127 7.44 -8.67 11.34
CA GLY A 127 6.64 -9.58 12.16
C GLY A 127 5.23 -9.12 12.45
N GLY A 128 4.80 -7.99 11.87
CA GLY A 128 3.47 -7.45 12.06
C GLY A 128 2.40 -8.13 11.21
N ASP A 129 1.20 -7.58 11.25
CA ASP A 129 0.06 -8.11 10.53
C ASP A 129 0.05 -7.63 9.08
N VAL A 130 -0.04 -8.54 8.13
CA VAL A 130 -0.27 -8.20 6.72
C VAL A 130 -1.74 -7.89 6.53
N VAL A 131 -2.05 -6.62 6.28
CA VAL A 131 -3.44 -6.13 6.14
C VAL A 131 -3.88 -6.01 4.68
N MET A 132 -2.93 -6.01 3.76
CA MET A 132 -3.17 -6.01 2.32
C MET A 132 -1.98 -6.63 1.61
N ALA A 133 -2.24 -7.43 0.58
CA ALA A 133 -1.19 -8.07 -0.20
C ALA A 133 -1.60 -8.18 -1.66
N GLY A 134 -0.62 -8.26 -2.54
CA GLY A 134 -0.90 -8.43 -3.96
C GLY A 134 0.34 -8.37 -4.82
N GLN A 135 0.12 -8.01 -6.07
CA GLN A 135 1.14 -8.00 -7.10
C GLN A 135 1.12 -6.66 -7.83
N ALA A 136 2.30 -6.20 -8.20
CA ALA A 136 2.47 -4.97 -8.95
C ALA A 136 3.41 -5.20 -10.14
N ALA A 137 3.36 -4.29 -11.10
CA ALA A 137 4.32 -4.24 -12.20
C ALA A 137 4.80 -2.80 -12.36
N VAL A 138 6.11 -2.64 -12.47
CA VAL A 138 6.77 -1.35 -12.64
C VAL A 138 7.87 -1.44 -13.70
N ILE A 139 8.18 -0.30 -14.31
CA ILE A 139 9.34 -0.20 -15.21
C ILE A 139 10.55 0.21 -14.38
N LEU A 140 11.61 -0.56 -14.50
CA LEU A 140 12.92 -0.23 -13.92
C LEU A 140 13.71 0.60 -14.92
N SER A 141 14.12 1.79 -14.50
CA SER A 141 15.00 2.64 -15.33
C SER A 141 16.45 2.23 -15.12
N GLY A 142 17.12 2.02 -16.20
CA GLY A 142 18.56 1.72 -16.20
C GLY A 142 19.44 2.94 -15.94
#